data_158ec05e6f7ebcc1baf840c5fb0f2af4
#
_entry.id   158ec05e6f7ebcc1baf840c5fb0f2af4
#
_cell.length_a   1.000
_cell.length_b   1.000
_cell.length_c   1.000
_cell.angle_alpha   90.00
_cell.angle_beta   90.00
_cell.angle_gamma   90.00
#
_symmetry.space_group_name_H-M   'P 1'
#
loop_
_entity.id
_entity.type
_entity.pdbx_description
1 polymer ?
#
loop_
_entity_poly.entity_id
_entity_poly.type
_entity_poly.pdbx_seq_one_letter_code
_entity_poly.pdbx_strand_id
1 'polypeptide(L)'
;MPEISVCIPTYEFKGQGVKYLTDIFNGLRTQTFQDFEIVVSDHSKDDVIQNFCEESSKEFTITYMKNPNDRGFQGSNINCVMENADGRILKLIMQDDLFVSNEALEKIKQGFDETNCKWLFHGFTHTTDGVETHRDCVPRWCDMVLEGRNLLGSPSCVALLNEAKMYLDTNLKLLVDTEFYHRMRIEHGMPHIIPDILIANREHEDRTSSAMQYDARIEHPEGSWLVDSKEIDYLMVKHRDFFISDKRYPDEN
;
A
#
# COMPACT_ATOMS: atom_id res chain seq x y z
N MET A 1 16.53 -12.26 -12.59
CA MET A 1 15.72 -11.54 -11.60
C MET A 1 14.57 -10.92 -12.35
N PRO A 2 13.34 -11.01 -11.87
CA PRO A 2 12.21 -10.38 -12.53
C PRO A 2 12.35 -8.85 -12.50
N GLU A 3 11.67 -8.19 -13.41
CA GLU A 3 11.64 -6.73 -13.42
C GLU A 3 10.75 -6.16 -12.30
N ILE A 4 9.59 -6.80 -12.08
CA ILE A 4 8.62 -6.35 -11.07
C ILE A 4 8.32 -7.48 -10.09
N SER A 5 8.34 -7.20 -8.79
CA SER A 5 7.72 -8.03 -7.78
C SER A 5 6.35 -7.45 -7.40
N VAL A 6 5.29 -8.19 -7.67
CA VAL A 6 3.94 -7.87 -7.20
C VAL A 6 3.80 -8.38 -5.76
N CYS A 7 3.83 -7.46 -4.80
CA CYS A 7 3.91 -7.72 -3.37
C CYS A 7 2.50 -7.70 -2.76
N ILE A 8 2.02 -8.85 -2.29
CA ILE A 8 0.65 -9.06 -1.81
C ILE A 8 0.67 -9.52 -0.35
N PRO A 9 0.50 -8.60 0.63
CA PRO A 9 0.20 -8.98 2.01
C PRO A 9 -1.23 -9.51 2.09
N THR A 10 -1.43 -10.67 2.71
CA THR A 10 -2.72 -11.37 2.70
C THR A 10 -3.06 -12.05 4.03
N TYR A 11 -4.32 -12.43 4.19
CA TYR A 11 -4.84 -13.26 5.26
C TYR A 11 -6.18 -13.88 4.82
N GLU A 12 -6.76 -14.81 5.62
CA GLU A 12 -8.01 -15.53 5.30
C GLU A 12 -9.23 -14.64 5.05
N PHE A 13 -9.22 -13.41 5.54
CA PHE A 13 -10.22 -12.36 5.32
C PHE A 13 -11.66 -12.85 5.56
N LYS A 14 -11.90 -13.51 6.72
CA LYS A 14 -13.21 -14.12 7.05
C LYS A 14 -13.76 -15.03 5.93
N GLY A 15 -12.86 -15.75 5.25
CA GLY A 15 -13.20 -16.66 4.15
C GLY A 15 -13.27 -16.00 2.75
N GLN A 16 -13.02 -14.70 2.62
CA GLN A 16 -12.99 -14.00 1.32
C GLN A 16 -11.57 -13.96 0.71
N GLY A 17 -10.54 -14.37 1.45
CA GLY A 17 -9.15 -14.19 1.05
C GLY A 17 -8.81 -14.77 -0.34
N VAL A 18 -9.25 -15.99 -0.62
CA VAL A 18 -9.03 -16.63 -1.93
C VAL A 18 -9.79 -15.90 -3.05
N LYS A 19 -11.02 -15.44 -2.79
CA LYS A 19 -11.79 -14.69 -3.79
C LYS A 19 -11.05 -13.42 -4.21
N TYR A 20 -10.57 -12.65 -3.25
CA TYR A 20 -9.84 -11.41 -3.53
C TYR A 20 -8.51 -11.67 -4.25
N LEU A 21 -7.76 -12.70 -3.82
CA LEU A 21 -6.56 -13.11 -4.55
C LEU A 21 -6.87 -13.55 -5.97
N THR A 22 -7.98 -14.25 -6.20
CA THR A 22 -8.42 -14.64 -7.53
C THR A 22 -8.66 -13.42 -8.43
N ASP A 23 -9.25 -12.35 -7.89
CA ASP A 23 -9.46 -11.10 -8.64
C ASP A 23 -8.12 -10.45 -9.04
N ILE A 24 -7.13 -10.40 -8.12
CA ILE A 24 -5.78 -9.90 -8.42
C ILE A 24 -5.11 -10.76 -9.50
N PHE A 25 -5.13 -12.09 -9.35
CA PHE A 25 -4.48 -13.02 -10.28
C PHE A 25 -5.12 -12.97 -11.68
N ASN A 26 -6.44 -12.79 -11.76
CA ASN A 26 -7.11 -12.55 -13.04
C ASN A 26 -6.63 -11.26 -13.70
N GLY A 27 -6.45 -10.18 -12.94
CA GLY A 27 -5.87 -8.94 -13.43
C GLY A 27 -4.42 -9.10 -13.89
N LEU A 28 -3.61 -9.92 -13.20
CA LEU A 28 -2.21 -10.21 -13.57
C LEU A 28 -2.10 -11.02 -14.86
N ARG A 29 -3.02 -11.99 -15.11
CA ARG A 29 -3.06 -12.75 -16.37
C ARG A 29 -3.21 -11.87 -17.59
N THR A 30 -3.91 -10.76 -17.46
CA THR A 30 -4.23 -9.86 -18.58
C THR A 30 -3.24 -8.71 -18.75
N GLN A 31 -2.23 -8.59 -17.89
CA GLN A 31 -1.23 -7.53 -18.02
C GLN A 31 -0.45 -7.65 -19.32
N THR A 32 -0.19 -6.52 -19.98
CA THR A 32 0.66 -6.46 -21.18
C THR A 32 2.12 -6.75 -20.87
N PHE A 33 2.58 -6.37 -19.69
CA PHE A 33 3.94 -6.64 -19.19
C PHE A 33 3.95 -7.90 -18.33
N GLN A 34 4.78 -8.91 -18.71
CA GLN A 34 4.79 -10.24 -18.11
C GLN A 34 6.08 -10.62 -17.37
N ASP A 35 7.11 -9.75 -17.35
CA ASP A 35 8.34 -10.04 -16.58
C ASP A 35 8.16 -9.64 -15.11
N PHE A 36 7.35 -10.42 -14.39
CA PHE A 36 7.09 -10.22 -12.97
C PHE A 36 7.06 -11.54 -12.19
N GLU A 37 7.27 -11.44 -10.89
CA GLU A 37 6.97 -12.46 -9.90
C GLU A 37 5.85 -11.99 -8.97
N ILE A 38 5.24 -12.92 -8.25
CA ILE A 38 4.27 -12.64 -7.19
C ILE A 38 4.88 -13.05 -5.86
N VAL A 39 4.88 -12.13 -4.89
CA VAL A 39 5.37 -12.37 -3.54
C VAL A 39 4.22 -12.24 -2.56
N VAL A 40 3.90 -13.33 -1.86
CA VAL A 40 2.74 -13.41 -0.96
C VAL A 40 3.21 -13.64 0.47
N SER A 41 2.82 -12.77 1.39
CA SER A 41 2.99 -12.95 2.83
C SER A 41 1.64 -13.15 3.49
N ASP A 42 1.45 -14.27 4.18
CA ASP A 42 0.16 -14.75 4.67
C ASP A 42 0.07 -14.74 6.19
N HIS A 43 -0.79 -13.91 6.72
CA HIS A 43 -1.15 -13.83 8.15
C HIS A 43 -2.27 -14.81 8.56
N SER A 44 -2.79 -15.66 7.65
CA SER A 44 -3.84 -16.63 7.98
C SER A 44 -3.39 -17.62 9.05
N LYS A 45 -4.36 -18.18 9.76
CA LYS A 45 -4.15 -19.29 10.70
C LYS A 45 -4.23 -20.65 10.01
N ASP A 46 -5.03 -20.74 8.95
CA ASP A 46 -5.23 -21.94 8.12
C ASP A 46 -4.32 -21.93 6.90
N ASP A 47 -4.43 -22.95 6.07
CA ASP A 47 -3.59 -23.15 4.89
C ASP A 47 -4.34 -22.85 3.57
N VAL A 48 -5.49 -22.18 3.66
CA VAL A 48 -6.33 -21.92 2.48
C VAL A 48 -5.62 -21.04 1.46
N ILE A 49 -4.92 -20.00 1.91
CA ILE A 49 -4.11 -19.12 1.04
C ILE A 49 -2.88 -19.87 0.49
N GLN A 50 -2.21 -20.68 1.33
CA GLN A 50 -1.09 -21.50 0.90
C GLN A 50 -1.50 -22.42 -0.26
N ASN A 51 -2.58 -23.18 -0.10
CA ASN A 51 -3.09 -24.09 -1.11
C ASN A 51 -3.43 -23.38 -2.42
N PHE A 52 -4.01 -22.16 -2.33
CA PHE A 52 -4.27 -21.32 -3.50
C PHE A 52 -2.97 -20.92 -4.22
N CYS A 53 -1.95 -20.50 -3.49
CA CYS A 53 -0.64 -20.13 -4.04
C CYS A 53 0.06 -21.35 -4.68
N GLU A 54 0.01 -22.53 -4.04
CA GLU A 54 0.57 -23.77 -4.58
C GLU A 54 -0.09 -24.16 -5.91
N GLU A 55 -1.41 -24.07 -6.02
CA GLU A 55 -2.11 -24.35 -7.28
C GLU A 55 -1.75 -23.31 -8.35
N SER A 56 -1.73 -22.02 -7.99
CA SER A 56 -1.42 -20.92 -8.91
C SER A 56 0.05 -20.90 -9.35
N SER A 57 0.96 -21.56 -8.62
CA SER A 57 2.38 -21.67 -8.99
C SER A 57 2.63 -22.49 -10.27
N LYS A 58 1.61 -23.21 -10.75
CA LYS A 58 1.65 -23.87 -12.06
C LYS A 58 1.64 -22.88 -13.24
N GLU A 59 1.17 -21.67 -12.98
CA GLU A 59 1.02 -20.61 -13.99
C GLU A 59 1.98 -19.42 -13.73
N PHE A 60 2.19 -19.06 -12.47
CA PHE A 60 2.98 -17.89 -12.07
C PHE A 60 4.22 -18.28 -11.27
N THR A 61 5.25 -17.46 -11.33
CA THR A 61 6.37 -17.52 -10.38
C THR A 61 5.91 -16.90 -9.05
N ILE A 62 5.72 -17.71 -8.02
CA ILE A 62 5.20 -17.28 -6.72
C ILE A 62 6.19 -17.61 -5.62
N THR A 63 6.54 -16.59 -4.81
CA THR A 63 7.22 -16.75 -3.53
C THR A 63 6.16 -16.58 -2.42
N TYR A 64 5.89 -17.67 -1.69
CA TYR A 64 4.89 -17.67 -0.61
C TYR A 64 5.58 -17.79 0.76
N MET A 65 5.18 -16.97 1.73
CA MET A 65 5.62 -17.04 3.11
C MET A 65 4.42 -17.06 4.06
N LYS A 66 4.39 -18.04 4.95
CA LYS A 66 3.52 -18.01 6.13
C LYS A 66 4.16 -17.09 7.16
N ASN A 67 3.55 -15.95 7.44
CA ASN A 67 4.07 -14.96 8.37
C ASN A 67 3.32 -15.03 9.72
N PRO A 68 3.90 -15.62 10.77
CA PRO A 68 3.27 -15.68 12.09
C PRO A 68 3.46 -14.40 12.92
N ASN A 69 4.35 -13.49 12.48
CA ASN A 69 4.77 -12.34 13.25
C ASN A 69 3.72 -11.22 13.16
N ASP A 70 3.44 -10.58 14.30
CA ASP A 70 2.59 -9.39 14.40
C ASP A 70 1.27 -9.52 13.63
N ARG A 71 0.60 -10.66 13.75
CA ARG A 71 -0.69 -10.88 13.07
C ARG A 71 -1.69 -9.77 13.37
N GLY A 72 -2.31 -9.25 12.32
CA GLY A 72 -3.25 -8.12 12.41
C GLY A 72 -2.58 -6.75 12.28
N PHE A 73 -1.25 -6.71 12.11
CA PHE A 73 -0.53 -5.49 11.76
C PHE A 73 -0.14 -5.52 10.28
N GLN A 74 -0.74 -4.64 9.52
CA GLN A 74 -0.52 -4.54 8.07
C GLN A 74 0.95 -4.26 7.74
N GLY A 75 1.62 -3.40 8.52
CA GLY A 75 3.02 -3.04 8.30
C GLY A 75 3.95 -4.25 8.33
N SER A 76 3.78 -5.17 9.29
CA SER A 76 4.60 -6.39 9.38
C SER A 76 4.42 -7.29 8.15
N ASN A 77 3.19 -7.41 7.66
CA ASN A 77 2.90 -8.24 6.50
C ASN A 77 3.42 -7.63 5.18
N ILE A 78 3.33 -6.30 5.03
CA ILE A 78 3.93 -5.57 3.91
C ILE A 78 5.47 -5.67 3.96
N ASN A 79 6.08 -5.51 5.14
CA ASN A 79 7.53 -5.64 5.29
C ASN A 79 8.02 -7.01 4.85
N CYS A 80 7.30 -8.07 5.20
CA CYS A 80 7.63 -9.44 4.84
C CYS A 80 7.63 -9.65 3.31
N VAL A 81 6.62 -9.16 2.58
CA VAL A 81 6.64 -9.26 1.10
C VAL A 81 7.77 -8.44 0.48
N MET A 82 8.05 -7.24 0.99
CA MET A 82 9.14 -6.42 0.46
C MET A 82 10.52 -7.02 0.73
N GLU A 83 10.70 -7.68 1.87
CA GLU A 83 11.97 -8.33 2.25
C GLU A 83 12.30 -9.49 1.31
N ASN A 84 11.29 -10.24 0.86
CA ASN A 84 11.44 -11.44 0.05
C ASN A 84 11.21 -11.20 -1.46
N ALA A 85 11.19 -9.96 -1.90
CA ALA A 85 11.01 -9.58 -3.28
C ALA A 85 12.34 -9.37 -3.99
N ASP A 86 12.52 -10.01 -5.16
CA ASP A 86 13.75 -9.99 -5.95
C ASP A 86 13.71 -9.02 -7.14
N GLY A 87 12.52 -8.52 -7.53
CA GLY A 87 12.34 -7.59 -8.64
C GLY A 87 13.01 -6.24 -8.43
N ARG A 88 13.38 -5.57 -9.53
CA ARG A 88 13.87 -4.19 -9.50
C ARG A 88 12.84 -3.22 -8.92
N ILE A 89 11.57 -3.43 -9.26
CA ILE A 89 10.42 -2.63 -8.84
C ILE A 89 9.55 -3.46 -7.90
N LEU A 90 9.20 -2.91 -6.76
CA LEU A 90 8.22 -3.46 -5.84
C LEU A 90 6.88 -2.77 -6.07
N LYS A 91 5.88 -3.52 -6.57
CA LYS A 91 4.50 -3.05 -6.71
C LYS A 91 3.66 -3.62 -5.58
N LEU A 92 3.30 -2.77 -4.60
CA LEU A 92 2.40 -3.17 -3.53
C LEU A 92 0.96 -3.26 -4.04
N ILE A 93 0.24 -4.27 -3.62
CA ILE A 93 -1.22 -4.37 -3.81
C ILE A 93 -1.85 -5.09 -2.62
N MET A 94 -2.78 -4.43 -1.95
CA MET A 94 -3.53 -5.03 -0.84
C MET A 94 -4.47 -6.10 -1.38
N GLN A 95 -4.66 -7.14 -0.61
CA GLN A 95 -5.40 -8.34 -1.01
C GLN A 95 -6.81 -8.07 -1.55
N ASP A 96 -7.49 -7.07 -1.01
CA ASP A 96 -8.87 -6.71 -1.34
C ASP A 96 -8.99 -5.78 -2.57
N ASP A 97 -7.87 -5.24 -3.07
CA ASP A 97 -7.84 -4.37 -4.24
C ASP A 97 -7.66 -5.17 -5.54
N LEU A 98 -7.80 -4.53 -6.69
CA LEU A 98 -7.69 -5.21 -7.99
C LEU A 98 -7.14 -4.28 -9.08
N PHE A 99 -6.49 -4.89 -10.10
CA PHE A 99 -6.09 -4.17 -11.31
C PHE A 99 -7.31 -3.88 -12.18
N VAL A 100 -7.45 -2.64 -12.66
CA VAL A 100 -8.49 -2.22 -13.61
C VAL A 100 -7.92 -1.85 -14.98
N SER A 101 -6.59 -1.78 -15.10
CA SER A 101 -5.88 -1.59 -16.36
C SER A 101 -5.00 -2.80 -16.64
N ASN A 102 -5.07 -3.32 -17.86
CA ASN A 102 -4.16 -4.37 -18.34
C ASN A 102 -2.75 -3.84 -18.69
N GLU A 103 -2.55 -2.53 -18.70
CA GLU A 103 -1.26 -1.85 -18.90
C GLU A 103 -0.63 -1.38 -17.58
N ALA A 104 -1.19 -1.77 -16.42
CA ALA A 104 -0.78 -1.22 -15.15
C ALA A 104 0.71 -1.45 -14.84
N LEU A 105 1.20 -2.67 -15.01
CA LEU A 105 2.61 -3.00 -14.75
C LEU A 105 3.55 -2.32 -15.78
N GLU A 106 3.14 -2.25 -17.04
CA GLU A 106 3.89 -1.57 -18.09
C GLU A 106 4.04 -0.07 -17.80
N LYS A 107 2.95 0.62 -17.45
CA LYS A 107 2.97 2.05 -17.10
C LYS A 107 3.80 2.34 -15.84
N ILE A 108 3.74 1.46 -14.84
CA ILE A 108 4.58 1.58 -13.65
C ILE A 108 6.05 1.45 -14.02
N LYS A 109 6.43 0.44 -14.80
CA LYS A 109 7.81 0.27 -15.29
C LYS A 109 8.26 1.50 -16.06
N GLN A 110 7.45 1.96 -17.02
CA GLN A 110 7.75 3.14 -17.83
C GLN A 110 7.97 4.39 -16.96
N GLY A 111 7.15 4.59 -15.92
CA GLY A 111 7.32 5.70 -14.98
C GLY A 111 8.70 5.73 -14.31
N PHE A 112 9.27 4.56 -13.96
CA PHE A 112 10.64 4.47 -13.44
C PHE A 112 11.70 4.66 -14.52
N ASP A 113 11.49 4.14 -15.73
CA ASP A 113 12.47 4.19 -16.80
C ASP A 113 12.61 5.62 -17.39
N GLU A 114 11.53 6.38 -17.44
CA GLU A 114 11.51 7.75 -17.97
C GLU A 114 11.90 8.80 -16.93
N THR A 115 11.91 8.43 -15.65
CA THR A 115 12.24 9.36 -14.57
C THR A 115 13.33 8.76 -13.67
N ASN A 116 14.01 9.58 -12.90
CA ASN A 116 14.96 9.10 -11.89
C ASN A 116 14.32 8.94 -10.51
N CYS A 117 12.98 8.75 -10.47
CA CYS A 117 12.28 8.62 -9.20
C CYS A 117 12.63 7.30 -8.49
N LYS A 118 12.62 7.32 -7.17
CA LYS A 118 12.82 6.13 -6.33
C LYS A 118 11.50 5.47 -5.95
N TRP A 119 10.41 6.20 -6.07
CA TRP A 119 9.07 5.76 -5.78
C TRP A 119 8.05 6.57 -6.56
N LEU A 120 6.89 5.99 -6.79
CA LEU A 120 5.81 6.62 -7.53
C LEU A 120 4.45 6.20 -6.99
N PHE A 121 3.45 7.01 -7.28
CA PHE A 121 2.04 6.66 -7.14
C PHE A 121 1.34 6.71 -8.48
N HIS A 122 0.27 5.95 -8.62
CA HIS A 122 -0.60 6.01 -9.78
C HIS A 122 -2.05 6.26 -9.38
N GLY A 123 -2.85 6.73 -10.33
CA GLY A 123 -4.28 6.94 -10.15
C GLY A 123 -5.01 5.65 -9.77
N PHE A 124 -6.11 5.82 -9.05
CA PHE A 124 -6.96 4.73 -8.59
C PHE A 124 -8.43 5.13 -8.63
N THR A 125 -9.29 4.14 -8.63
CA THR A 125 -10.73 4.29 -8.50
C THR A 125 -11.22 3.49 -7.29
N HIS A 126 -12.51 3.42 -7.09
CA HIS A 126 -13.13 2.63 -6.01
C HIS A 126 -14.14 1.65 -6.60
N THR A 127 -14.37 0.55 -5.89
CA THR A 127 -15.39 -0.43 -6.21
C THR A 127 -15.96 -1.05 -4.95
N THR A 128 -17.22 -1.45 -4.95
CA THR A 128 -17.83 -2.21 -3.85
C THR A 128 -17.97 -3.70 -4.18
N ASP A 129 -18.14 -4.02 -5.44
CA ASP A 129 -18.40 -5.39 -5.93
C ASP A 129 -17.23 -6.00 -6.71
N GLY A 130 -16.22 -5.20 -7.08
CA GLY A 130 -15.09 -5.60 -7.90
C GLY A 130 -15.36 -5.57 -9.40
N VAL A 131 -16.47 -5.01 -9.83
CA VAL A 131 -16.90 -4.92 -11.24
C VAL A 131 -17.15 -3.47 -11.65
N GLU A 132 -18.09 -2.80 -10.97
CA GLU A 132 -18.38 -1.39 -11.24
C GLU A 132 -17.44 -0.48 -10.44
N THR A 133 -16.90 0.53 -11.12
CA THR A 133 -15.98 1.50 -10.51
C THR A 133 -16.61 2.88 -10.39
N HIS A 134 -16.18 3.62 -9.38
CA HIS A 134 -16.66 4.97 -9.11
C HIS A 134 -15.57 5.81 -8.44
N ARG A 135 -15.64 7.12 -8.61
CA ARG A 135 -14.76 8.09 -7.94
C ARG A 135 -13.27 7.91 -8.28
N ASP A 136 -12.90 8.25 -9.49
CA ASP A 136 -11.50 8.30 -9.91
C ASP A 136 -10.71 9.34 -9.11
N CYS A 137 -9.52 8.95 -8.68
CA CYS A 137 -8.63 9.75 -7.86
C CYS A 137 -7.23 9.77 -8.48
N VAL A 138 -6.66 10.97 -8.61
CA VAL A 138 -5.24 11.15 -8.95
C VAL A 138 -4.50 11.55 -7.67
N PRO A 139 -3.46 10.79 -7.27
CA PRO A 139 -2.68 11.08 -6.07
C PRO A 139 -2.06 12.48 -6.10
N ARG A 140 -1.99 13.10 -4.94
CA ARG A 140 -1.27 14.37 -4.76
C ARG A 140 -0.61 14.41 -3.39
N TRP A 141 0.55 15.04 -3.32
CA TRP A 141 1.21 15.25 -2.04
C TRP A 141 0.41 16.22 -1.16
N CYS A 142 0.42 15.96 0.14
CA CYS A 142 -0.11 16.85 1.16
C CYS A 142 0.91 16.95 2.29
N ASP A 143 1.31 18.16 2.70
CA ASP A 143 2.29 18.34 3.77
C ASP A 143 1.77 17.88 5.15
N MET A 144 0.46 17.66 5.26
CA MET A 144 -0.19 17.10 6.46
C MET A 144 -0.30 15.56 6.43
N VAL A 145 0.48 14.89 5.57
CA VAL A 145 0.44 13.42 5.44
C VAL A 145 0.79 12.73 6.75
N LEU A 146 1.76 13.27 7.50
CA LEU A 146 2.18 12.71 8.79
C LEU A 146 1.11 12.88 9.88
N GLU A 147 0.19 13.80 9.70
CA GLU A 147 -0.96 14.02 10.57
C GLU A 147 -2.19 13.19 10.14
N GLY A 148 -2.01 12.28 9.17
CA GLY A 148 -3.04 11.38 8.70
C GLY A 148 -3.87 11.90 7.51
N ARG A 149 -3.58 13.09 6.96
CA ARG A 149 -4.23 13.56 5.73
C ARG A 149 -3.63 12.91 4.51
N ASN A 150 -4.10 11.70 4.19
CA ASN A 150 -3.63 10.95 3.04
C ASN A 150 -4.40 11.33 1.76
N LEU A 151 -3.72 12.01 0.83
CA LEU A 151 -4.22 12.30 -0.52
C LEU A 151 -3.46 11.53 -1.61
N LEU A 152 -2.59 10.59 -1.20
CA LEU A 152 -1.82 9.73 -2.10
C LEU A 152 -2.53 8.40 -2.40
N GLY A 153 -3.39 7.96 -1.50
CA GLY A 153 -4.09 6.68 -1.60
C GLY A 153 -3.50 5.59 -0.70
N SER A 154 -4.06 4.39 -0.81
CA SER A 154 -3.64 3.20 -0.08
C SER A 154 -2.26 2.70 -0.54
N PRO A 155 -1.62 1.77 0.19
CA PRO A 155 -0.39 1.12 -0.28
C PRO A 155 -0.53 0.44 -1.65
N SER A 156 -1.74 0.09 -2.08
CA SER A 156 -1.97 -0.41 -3.43
C SER A 156 -1.71 0.61 -4.53
N CYS A 157 -1.61 1.90 -4.22
CA CYS A 157 -1.33 2.95 -5.20
C CYS A 157 0.17 3.20 -5.40
N VAL A 158 1.04 2.59 -4.57
CA VAL A 158 2.48 2.86 -4.58
C VAL A 158 3.28 1.76 -5.29
N ALA A 159 4.35 2.17 -5.96
CA ALA A 159 5.45 1.33 -6.36
C ALA A 159 6.79 2.02 -6.01
N LEU A 160 7.82 1.23 -5.73
CA LEU A 160 9.15 1.74 -5.36
C LEU A 160 10.26 0.87 -5.94
N LEU A 161 11.44 1.45 -6.12
CA LEU A 161 12.63 0.67 -6.47
C LEU A 161 13.06 -0.19 -5.26
N ASN A 162 13.40 -1.43 -5.50
CA ASN A 162 13.84 -2.35 -4.44
C ASN A 162 15.06 -1.83 -3.68
N GLU A 163 15.99 -1.18 -4.39
CA GLU A 163 17.16 -0.52 -3.80
C GLU A 163 16.83 0.66 -2.87
N ALA A 164 15.65 1.24 -3.02
CA ALA A 164 15.16 2.38 -2.24
C ALA A 164 14.15 1.97 -1.16
N LYS A 165 13.90 0.67 -0.99
CA LYS A 165 12.89 0.21 -0.03
C LYS A 165 13.23 0.61 1.39
N MET A 166 12.20 1.05 2.09
CA MET A 166 12.20 1.27 3.53
C MET A 166 11.07 0.44 4.13
N TYR A 167 11.23 0.05 5.39
CA TYR A 167 10.20 -0.76 6.06
C TYR A 167 9.18 0.12 6.78
N LEU A 168 7.93 -0.34 6.79
CA LEU A 168 6.84 0.28 7.53
C LEU A 168 7.05 0.13 9.03
N ASP A 169 6.59 1.09 9.80
CA ASP A 169 6.65 1.03 11.26
C ASP A 169 5.54 0.11 11.81
N THR A 170 5.93 -1.00 12.40
CA THR A 170 5.00 -2.02 12.93
C THR A 170 4.33 -1.62 14.25
N ASN A 171 4.68 -0.47 14.84
CA ASN A 171 3.98 0.09 15.98
C ASN A 171 2.69 0.84 15.58
N LEU A 172 2.51 1.12 14.29
CA LEU A 172 1.36 1.84 13.75
C LEU A 172 0.38 0.87 13.07
N LYS A 173 -0.90 1.21 13.13
CA LYS A 173 -1.98 0.47 12.45
C LYS A 173 -2.73 1.33 11.44
N LEU A 174 -3.10 2.54 11.82
CA LEU A 174 -3.87 3.46 10.99
C LEU A 174 -2.95 4.36 10.17
N LEU A 175 -1.96 4.98 10.80
CA LEU A 175 -1.06 5.95 10.18
C LEU A 175 0.22 5.32 9.61
N VAL A 176 0.23 4.00 9.47
CA VAL A 176 1.39 3.22 9.03
C VAL A 176 1.84 3.56 7.60
N ASP A 177 0.90 3.80 6.70
CA ASP A 177 1.16 4.19 5.32
C ASP A 177 1.60 5.66 5.21
N THR A 178 0.91 6.56 5.90
CA THR A 178 1.23 8.01 5.88
C THR A 178 2.59 8.31 6.50
N GLU A 179 2.95 7.62 7.57
CA GLU A 179 4.28 7.69 8.18
C GLU A 179 5.36 7.16 7.22
N PHE A 180 5.10 6.04 6.58
CA PHE A 180 5.99 5.48 5.57
C PHE A 180 6.20 6.45 4.40
N TYR A 181 5.13 7.05 3.86
CA TYR A 181 5.23 8.04 2.77
C TYR A 181 6.02 9.28 3.19
N HIS A 182 5.83 9.74 4.43
CA HIS A 182 6.62 10.85 4.97
C HIS A 182 8.12 10.53 4.97
N ARG A 183 8.53 9.36 5.49
CA ARG A 183 9.95 8.97 5.49
C ARG A 183 10.51 8.77 4.09
N MET A 184 9.75 8.15 3.19
CA MET A 184 10.14 8.01 1.78
C MET A 184 10.41 9.36 1.14
N ARG A 185 9.58 10.38 1.42
CA ARG A 185 9.80 11.74 0.92
C ARG A 185 11.06 12.38 1.49
N ILE A 186 11.33 12.20 2.78
CA ILE A 186 12.54 12.77 3.41
C ILE A 186 13.80 12.15 2.80
N GLU A 187 13.82 10.84 2.60
CA GLU A 187 14.99 10.11 2.12
C GLU A 187 15.17 10.20 0.60
N HIS A 188 14.08 10.13 -0.16
CA HIS A 188 14.11 9.95 -1.61
C HIS A 188 13.47 11.08 -2.41
N GLY A 189 12.98 12.14 -1.76
CA GLY A 189 12.30 13.25 -2.41
C GLY A 189 10.85 12.95 -2.79
N MET A 190 10.27 13.81 -3.61
CA MET A 190 8.85 13.69 -4.03
C MET A 190 8.63 12.45 -4.90
N PRO A 191 7.47 11.75 -4.72
CA PRO A 191 7.11 10.67 -5.64
C PRO A 191 6.80 11.20 -7.04
N HIS A 192 7.05 10.38 -8.05
CA HIS A 192 6.46 10.60 -9.36
C HIS A 192 4.97 10.21 -9.33
N ILE A 193 4.13 10.93 -10.06
CA ILE A 193 2.68 10.66 -10.13
C ILE A 193 2.30 10.28 -11.56
N ILE A 194 1.79 9.06 -11.72
CA ILE A 194 1.14 8.59 -12.95
C ILE A 194 -0.36 8.87 -12.80
N PRO A 195 -0.96 9.74 -13.65
CA PRO A 195 -2.38 10.09 -13.48
C PRO A 195 -3.35 8.99 -13.93
N ASP A 196 -2.88 7.98 -14.65
CA ASP A 196 -3.70 6.88 -15.15
C ASP A 196 -4.28 6.06 -14.00
N ILE A 197 -5.56 5.68 -14.12
CA ILE A 197 -6.26 4.82 -13.16
C ILE A 197 -5.85 3.37 -13.41
N LEU A 198 -5.03 2.80 -12.52
CA LEU A 198 -4.45 1.47 -12.72
C LEU A 198 -5.07 0.41 -11.83
N ILE A 199 -5.60 0.79 -10.66
CA ILE A 199 -6.23 -0.12 -9.71
C ILE A 199 -7.58 0.40 -9.23
N ALA A 200 -8.40 -0.48 -8.65
CA ALA A 200 -9.54 -0.11 -7.83
C ALA A 200 -9.32 -0.52 -6.38
N ASN A 201 -9.55 0.41 -5.45
CA ASN A 201 -9.64 0.12 -4.03
C ASN A 201 -11.04 -0.41 -3.72
N ARG A 202 -11.13 -1.58 -3.11
CA ARG A 202 -12.41 -2.18 -2.74
C ARG A 202 -12.94 -1.58 -1.43
N GLU A 203 -14.18 -1.09 -1.45
CA GLU A 203 -14.86 -0.55 -0.28
C GLU A 203 -15.76 -1.63 0.34
N HIS A 204 -15.53 -1.97 1.61
CA HIS A 204 -16.34 -2.91 2.41
C HIS A 204 -16.18 -2.63 3.90
N GLU A 205 -17.07 -3.19 4.72
CA GLU A 205 -17.11 -2.92 6.17
C GLU A 205 -15.88 -3.43 6.94
N ASP A 206 -15.21 -4.47 6.41
CA ASP A 206 -14.06 -5.10 7.05
C ASP A 206 -12.70 -4.44 6.71
N ARG A 207 -12.69 -3.30 6.02
CA ARG A 207 -11.46 -2.54 5.81
C ARG A 207 -10.89 -2.08 7.15
N THR A 208 -9.57 -2.04 7.26
CA THR A 208 -8.88 -1.55 8.45
C THR A 208 -9.39 -0.17 8.86
N SER A 209 -9.50 0.75 7.89
CA SER A 209 -10.01 2.10 8.12
C SER A 209 -11.48 2.17 8.56
N SER A 210 -12.31 1.18 8.18
CA SER A 210 -13.72 1.10 8.61
C SER A 210 -13.87 0.47 9.98
N ALA A 211 -12.96 -0.45 10.35
CA ALA A 211 -13.01 -1.19 11.59
C ALA A 211 -12.33 -0.47 12.78
N MET A 212 -11.54 0.57 12.51
CA MET A 212 -10.84 1.33 13.56
C MET A 212 -11.72 2.37 14.21
N GLN A 213 -11.58 2.52 15.52
CA GLN A 213 -12.19 3.61 16.27
C GLN A 213 -11.25 4.82 16.21
N TYR A 214 -11.71 5.86 15.55
CA TYR A 214 -11.08 7.17 15.61
C TYR A 214 -11.56 7.88 16.86
N ASP A 215 -10.65 8.37 17.68
CA ASP A 215 -10.94 9.04 18.96
C ASP A 215 -10.64 10.54 18.95
N ALA A 216 -10.01 11.02 17.88
CA ALA A 216 -9.70 12.43 17.71
C ALA A 216 -10.01 12.92 16.28
N ARG A 217 -10.13 14.23 16.16
CA ARG A 217 -10.38 14.91 14.89
C ARG A 217 -9.41 16.08 14.75
N ILE A 218 -8.70 16.14 13.64
CA ILE A 218 -7.88 17.30 13.28
C ILE A 218 -8.74 18.28 12.48
N GLU A 219 -8.83 19.51 12.96
CA GLU A 219 -9.50 20.62 12.28
C GLU A 219 -8.47 21.43 11.48
N HIS A 220 -8.77 21.69 10.22
CA HIS A 220 -7.92 22.48 9.34
C HIS A 220 -8.79 23.29 8.35
N PRO A 221 -8.34 24.51 7.89
CA PRO A 221 -9.09 25.31 6.92
C PRO A 221 -9.45 24.58 5.62
N GLU A 222 -8.65 23.60 5.20
CA GLU A 222 -8.89 22.80 4.00
C GLU A 222 -9.75 21.54 4.24
N GLY A 223 -10.34 21.40 5.43
CA GLY A 223 -11.19 20.28 5.83
C GLY A 223 -10.64 19.55 7.05
N SER A 224 -11.48 18.74 7.68
CA SER A 224 -11.13 17.97 8.86
C SER A 224 -11.09 16.48 8.56
N TRP A 225 -10.28 15.71 9.33
CA TRP A 225 -10.19 14.26 9.24
C TRP A 225 -10.06 13.62 10.63
N LEU A 226 -10.40 12.33 10.68
CA LEU A 226 -10.35 11.57 11.93
C LEU A 226 -9.00 10.85 12.06
N VAL A 227 -8.48 10.75 13.28
CA VAL A 227 -7.21 10.10 13.62
C VAL A 227 -7.33 9.28 14.91
N ASP A 228 -6.35 8.40 15.14
CA ASP A 228 -6.07 7.80 16.44
C ASP A 228 -5.10 8.72 17.19
N SER A 229 -5.53 9.26 18.34
CA SER A 229 -4.74 10.22 19.11
C SER A 229 -3.42 9.63 19.62
N LYS A 230 -3.38 8.33 19.96
CA LYS A 230 -2.16 7.67 20.46
C LYS A 230 -1.13 7.49 19.33
N GLU A 231 -1.57 7.23 18.12
CA GLU A 231 -0.66 7.17 16.98
C GLU A 231 -0.11 8.55 16.63
N ILE A 232 -0.93 9.61 16.72
CA ILE A 232 -0.44 10.99 16.57
C ILE A 232 0.59 11.33 17.65
N ASP A 233 0.32 11.05 18.92
CA ASP A 233 1.27 11.27 20.01
C ASP A 233 2.60 10.52 19.78
N TYR A 234 2.52 9.27 19.33
CA TYR A 234 3.69 8.49 18.96
C TYR A 234 4.48 9.14 17.82
N LEU A 235 3.81 9.62 16.78
CA LEU A 235 4.45 10.28 15.63
C LEU A 235 5.07 11.62 16.02
N MET A 236 4.44 12.40 16.89
CA MET A 236 5.00 13.65 17.41
C MET A 236 6.32 13.43 18.17
N VAL A 237 6.44 12.33 18.91
CA VAL A 237 7.69 11.95 19.56
C VAL A 237 8.72 11.46 18.56
N LYS A 238 8.33 10.57 17.65
CA LYS A 238 9.21 9.94 16.65
C LYS A 238 9.77 10.96 15.64
N HIS A 239 8.95 11.91 15.21
CA HIS A 239 9.29 12.94 14.24
C HIS A 239 9.34 14.34 14.85
N ARG A 240 9.83 14.44 16.09
CA ARG A 240 9.83 15.67 16.87
C ARG A 240 10.39 16.88 16.13
N ASP A 241 11.52 16.70 15.44
CA ASP A 241 12.19 17.81 14.75
C ASP A 241 11.33 18.34 13.58
N PHE A 242 10.57 17.47 12.91
CA PHE A 242 9.62 17.90 11.90
C PHE A 242 8.51 18.77 12.50
N PHE A 243 7.85 18.30 13.57
CA PHE A 243 6.76 19.04 14.21
C PHE A 243 7.25 20.37 14.82
N ILE A 244 8.43 20.41 15.44
CA ILE A 244 9.01 21.66 15.99
C ILE A 244 9.37 22.65 14.87
N SER A 245 9.87 22.19 13.74
CA SER A 245 10.23 23.07 12.60
C SER A 245 9.00 23.57 11.83
N ASP A 246 7.86 22.92 12.00
CA ASP A 246 6.62 23.30 11.35
C ASP A 246 5.94 24.44 12.11
N LYS A 247 5.84 25.62 11.48
CA LYS A 247 5.23 26.82 12.08
C LYS A 247 3.76 26.66 12.50
N ARG A 248 3.10 25.57 12.08
CA ARG A 248 1.74 25.21 12.50
C ARG A 248 1.68 24.69 13.94
N TYR A 249 2.82 24.23 14.48
CA TYR A 249 2.97 23.76 15.85
C TYR A 249 3.97 24.66 16.60
N PRO A 250 3.58 25.88 16.99
CA PRO A 250 4.46 26.75 17.77
C PRO A 250 4.82 26.06 19.09
N ASP A 251 6.11 26.15 19.49
CA ASP A 251 6.56 25.66 20.80
C ASP A 251 5.63 26.18 21.90
N GLU A 252 5.00 25.29 22.64
CA GLU A 252 4.38 25.66 23.93
C GLU A 252 5.52 25.95 24.91
N ASN A 253 5.89 27.23 25.02
CA ASN A 253 6.78 27.75 26.08
C ASN A 253 5.99 28.03 27.38
#